data_82a0c870466d3aa7bd02287eb65ccc1f
#
_entry.id   82a0c870466d3aa7bd02287eb65ccc1f
#
_cell.length_a   1.000
_cell.length_b   1.000
_cell.length_c   1.000
_cell.angle_alpha   90.00
_cell.angle_beta   90.00
_cell.angle_gamma   90.00
#
_symmetry.space_group_name_H-M   'P 1'
#
loop_
_entity.id
_entity.type
_entity.pdbx_description
1 polymer ?
#
loop_
_entity_poly.entity_id
_entity_poly.type
_entity_poly.pdbx_seq_one_letter_code
_entity_poly.pdbx_strand_id
1 'polypeptide(L)'
;HIVEPGLGELVKSVVQSKSLKASLLVEPSDVFIIAVPTPFGDNHKPDTSYINDAIASITPVLSKGNIIILESTSPVGATEEITQQIQSARPDLKLPMPNEDDFYDIYVAHCPERVMPGNILHELVENDRIIGGVTKECAKKAKEIYEIFVHNKCVITDARTAELCKLVENSYRDVN
;
A
#
# COMPACT_ATOMS: atom_id res chain seq x y z
N HIS A 1 4.49 -22.19 -1.45
CA HIS A 1 3.94 -22.32 -0.10
C HIS A 1 4.77 -21.45 0.85
N ILE A 2 4.15 -20.41 1.39
CA ILE A 2 4.76 -19.64 2.48
C ILE A 2 4.51 -20.44 3.75
N VAL A 3 5.57 -20.88 4.41
CA VAL A 3 5.50 -21.54 5.71
C VAL A 3 5.77 -20.49 6.77
N GLU A 4 4.71 -20.02 7.41
CA GLU A 4 4.76 -19.00 8.47
C GLU A 4 4.05 -19.55 9.71
N PRO A 5 4.71 -19.61 10.87
CA PRO A 5 4.11 -20.12 12.11
C PRO A 5 2.81 -19.37 12.43
N GLY A 6 1.72 -20.10 12.69
CA GLY A 6 0.42 -19.55 13.08
C GLY A 6 -0.43 -18.94 11.94
N LEU A 7 0.16 -18.59 10.80
CA LEU A 7 -0.56 -17.93 9.69
C LEU A 7 -1.70 -18.80 9.14
N GLY A 8 -1.46 -20.12 8.97
CA GLY A 8 -2.47 -21.03 8.44
C GLY A 8 -3.69 -21.15 9.35
N GLU A 9 -3.49 -21.18 10.66
CA GLU A 9 -4.57 -21.23 11.65
C GLU A 9 -5.37 -19.92 11.68
N LEU A 10 -4.66 -18.79 11.65
CA LEU A 10 -5.28 -17.46 11.60
C LEU A 10 -6.15 -17.32 10.34
N VAL A 11 -5.61 -17.62 9.16
CA VAL A 11 -6.36 -17.55 7.89
C VAL A 11 -7.58 -18.45 7.93
N LYS A 12 -7.44 -19.71 8.42
CA LYS A 12 -8.56 -20.61 8.56
C LYS A 12 -9.67 -20.04 9.47
N SER A 13 -9.28 -19.45 10.60
CA SER A 13 -10.22 -18.85 11.55
C SER A 13 -11.00 -17.68 10.92
N VAL A 14 -10.30 -16.74 10.26
CA VAL A 14 -10.98 -15.56 9.66
C VAL A 14 -11.81 -15.88 8.42
N VAL A 15 -11.46 -16.93 7.68
CA VAL A 15 -12.30 -17.45 6.60
C VAL A 15 -13.55 -18.14 7.13
N GLN A 16 -13.42 -18.95 8.20
CA GLN A 16 -14.58 -19.63 8.83
C GLN A 16 -15.53 -18.62 9.47
N SER A 17 -15.03 -17.56 10.08
CA SER A 17 -15.85 -16.47 10.63
C SER A 17 -16.42 -15.53 9.56
N LYS A 18 -16.09 -15.75 8.28
CA LYS A 18 -16.45 -14.88 7.14
C LYS A 18 -15.90 -13.43 7.26
N SER A 19 -14.88 -13.23 8.08
CA SER A 19 -14.17 -11.94 8.20
C SER A 19 -13.17 -11.73 7.05
N LEU A 20 -12.76 -12.82 6.36
CA LEU A 20 -11.93 -12.80 5.15
C LEU A 20 -12.64 -13.57 4.03
N LYS A 21 -12.73 -12.94 2.85
CA LYS A 21 -13.27 -13.52 1.62
C LYS A 21 -12.26 -13.29 0.49
N ALA A 22 -11.99 -14.31 -0.30
CA ALA A 22 -11.27 -14.19 -1.55
C ALA A 22 -12.24 -13.98 -2.71
N SER A 23 -11.93 -13.06 -3.62
CA SER A 23 -12.73 -12.78 -4.82
C SER A 23 -11.79 -12.44 -5.98
N LEU A 24 -12.21 -12.77 -7.20
CA LEU A 24 -11.56 -12.31 -8.43
C LEU A 24 -12.12 -10.96 -8.92
N LEU A 25 -13.20 -10.50 -8.31
CA LEU A 25 -13.83 -9.22 -8.62
C LEU A 25 -13.58 -8.25 -7.48
N VAL A 26 -13.21 -7.02 -7.83
CA VAL A 26 -13.09 -5.94 -6.87
C VAL A 26 -14.49 -5.48 -6.45
N GLU A 27 -14.70 -5.33 -5.16
CA GLU A 27 -15.93 -4.83 -4.56
C GLU A 27 -15.69 -3.42 -3.98
N PRO A 28 -16.69 -2.53 -3.93
CA PRO A 28 -16.58 -1.25 -3.22
C PRO A 28 -16.11 -1.48 -1.78
N SER A 29 -15.14 -0.70 -1.33
CA SER A 29 -14.50 -0.84 -0.01
C SER A 29 -14.04 0.53 0.48
N ASP A 30 -13.85 0.69 1.78
CA ASP A 30 -13.36 1.94 2.36
C ASP A 30 -11.84 2.11 2.13
N VAL A 31 -11.09 1.00 2.16
CA VAL A 31 -9.63 0.96 2.02
C VAL A 31 -9.22 -0.06 0.97
N PHE A 32 -8.35 0.34 0.06
CA PHE A 32 -7.72 -0.52 -0.94
C PHE A 32 -6.23 -0.63 -0.67
N ILE A 33 -5.75 -1.80 -0.32
CA ILE A 33 -4.32 -2.09 -0.13
C ILE A 33 -3.81 -2.83 -1.36
N ILE A 34 -2.81 -2.26 -2.04
CA ILE A 34 -2.19 -2.84 -3.23
C ILE A 34 -0.89 -3.53 -2.82
N ALA A 35 -0.95 -4.86 -2.81
CA ALA A 35 0.16 -5.73 -2.40
C ALA A 35 0.43 -6.77 -3.50
N VAL A 36 0.80 -6.30 -4.69
CA VAL A 36 1.06 -7.10 -5.88
C VAL A 36 2.56 -7.29 -6.11
N PRO A 37 2.98 -8.35 -6.85
CA PRO A 37 4.38 -8.51 -7.23
C PRO A 37 4.89 -7.33 -8.07
N THR A 38 6.18 -6.98 -7.89
CA THR A 38 6.89 -5.97 -8.68
C THR A 38 8.24 -6.55 -9.14
N PRO A 39 8.21 -7.50 -10.09
CA PRO A 39 9.42 -8.15 -10.57
C PRO A 39 10.27 -7.19 -11.41
N PHE A 40 11.50 -7.60 -11.67
CA PHE A 40 12.33 -6.94 -12.68
C PHE A 40 11.94 -7.43 -14.06
N GLY A 41 11.66 -6.51 -14.96
CA GLY A 41 11.55 -6.76 -16.38
C GLY A 41 12.89 -6.73 -17.09
N ASP A 42 12.87 -6.57 -18.43
CA ASP A 42 14.06 -6.47 -19.24
C ASP A 42 14.95 -5.28 -18.83
N ASN A 43 16.26 -5.49 -18.89
CA ASN A 43 17.28 -4.49 -18.51
C ASN A 43 17.20 -4.03 -17.03
N HIS A 44 16.79 -4.90 -16.11
CA HIS A 44 16.63 -4.61 -14.68
C HIS A 44 15.70 -3.43 -14.37
N LYS A 45 14.79 -3.08 -15.27
CA LYS A 45 13.76 -2.10 -14.98
C LYS A 45 12.64 -2.73 -14.14
N PRO A 46 12.11 -2.02 -13.13
CA PRO A 46 10.96 -2.53 -12.37
C PRO A 46 9.75 -2.67 -13.30
N ASP A 47 9.08 -3.82 -13.21
CA ASP A 47 7.81 -4.05 -13.89
C ASP A 47 6.67 -3.62 -12.98
N THR A 48 6.05 -2.50 -13.31
CA THR A 48 4.90 -1.93 -12.58
C THR A 48 3.55 -2.32 -13.19
N SER A 49 3.52 -3.21 -14.17
CA SER A 49 2.28 -3.62 -14.86
C SER A 49 1.23 -4.15 -13.87
N TYR A 50 1.63 -4.97 -12.90
CA TYR A 50 0.72 -5.49 -11.87
C TYR A 50 0.10 -4.38 -11.00
N ILE A 51 0.86 -3.32 -10.70
CA ILE A 51 0.32 -2.15 -9.98
C ILE A 51 -0.72 -1.45 -10.85
N ASN A 52 -0.40 -1.23 -12.14
CA ASN A 52 -1.31 -0.58 -13.08
C ASN A 52 -2.60 -1.39 -13.28
N ASP A 53 -2.51 -2.72 -13.36
CA ASP A 53 -3.67 -3.61 -13.46
C ASP A 53 -4.55 -3.55 -12.20
N ALA A 54 -3.92 -3.53 -11.01
CA ALA A 54 -4.64 -3.37 -9.76
C ALA A 54 -5.36 -2.01 -9.70
N ILE A 55 -4.68 -0.93 -10.08
CA ILE A 55 -5.28 0.42 -10.16
C ILE A 55 -6.44 0.44 -11.15
N ALA A 56 -6.28 -0.10 -12.35
CA ALA A 56 -7.35 -0.19 -13.34
C ALA A 56 -8.57 -0.95 -12.79
N SER A 57 -8.33 -1.98 -11.99
CA SER A 57 -9.39 -2.81 -11.39
C SER A 57 -10.17 -2.10 -10.28
N ILE A 58 -9.50 -1.31 -9.43
CA ILE A 58 -10.17 -0.58 -8.34
C ILE A 58 -10.83 0.73 -8.80
N THR A 59 -10.30 1.38 -9.83
CA THR A 59 -10.73 2.70 -10.29
C THR A 59 -12.24 2.83 -10.53
N PRO A 60 -12.94 1.84 -11.16
CA PRO A 60 -14.38 1.92 -11.38
C PRO A 60 -15.24 1.93 -10.11
N VAL A 61 -14.73 1.35 -9.01
CA VAL A 61 -15.47 1.20 -7.75
C VAL A 61 -15.10 2.24 -6.70
N LEU A 62 -14.16 3.15 -7.02
CA LEU A 62 -13.75 4.22 -6.11
C LEU A 62 -14.90 5.20 -5.82
N SER A 63 -14.99 5.61 -4.58
CA SER A 63 -15.94 6.59 -4.07
C SER A 63 -15.27 7.57 -3.10
N LYS A 64 -15.94 8.67 -2.82
CA LYS A 64 -15.46 9.68 -1.87
C LYS A 64 -15.19 9.08 -0.49
N GLY A 65 -14.07 9.42 0.09
CA GLY A 65 -13.60 8.93 1.39
C GLY A 65 -12.69 7.72 1.29
N ASN A 66 -12.53 7.10 0.11
CA ASN A 66 -11.66 5.93 -0.02
C ASN A 66 -10.18 6.27 0.23
N ILE A 67 -9.48 5.30 0.81
CA ILE A 67 -8.04 5.34 1.05
C ILE A 67 -7.39 4.27 0.17
N ILE A 68 -6.39 4.66 -0.61
CA ILE A 68 -5.58 3.76 -1.42
C ILE A 68 -4.17 3.71 -0.80
N ILE A 69 -3.70 2.52 -0.48
CA ILE A 69 -2.37 2.30 0.12
C ILE A 69 -1.57 1.38 -0.81
N LEU A 70 -0.48 1.90 -1.37
CA LEU A 70 0.48 1.10 -2.11
C LEU A 70 1.49 0.49 -1.12
N GLU A 71 1.43 -0.83 -0.90
CA GLU A 71 2.41 -1.57 -0.10
C GLU A 71 3.49 -2.23 -0.95
N SER A 72 3.21 -2.51 -2.23
CA SER A 72 4.18 -3.10 -3.15
C SER A 72 5.44 -2.26 -3.24
N THR A 73 6.61 -2.89 -3.22
CA THR A 73 7.88 -2.22 -3.50
C THR A 73 7.83 -1.57 -4.87
N SER A 74 8.08 -0.28 -4.96
CA SER A 74 7.89 0.50 -6.17
C SER A 74 9.00 1.53 -6.36
N PRO A 75 9.25 1.99 -7.59
CA PRO A 75 10.14 3.11 -7.86
C PRO A 75 9.67 4.39 -7.17
N VAL A 76 10.63 5.30 -6.90
CA VAL A 76 10.30 6.62 -6.34
C VAL A 76 9.43 7.40 -7.34
N GLY A 77 8.28 7.85 -6.89
CA GLY A 77 7.27 8.56 -7.68
C GLY A 77 6.08 7.70 -8.12
N ALA A 78 6.12 6.38 -7.92
CA ALA A 78 5.04 5.48 -8.33
C ALA A 78 3.69 5.84 -7.68
N THR A 79 3.68 6.27 -6.43
CA THR A 79 2.45 6.68 -5.72
C THR A 79 1.81 7.93 -6.34
N GLU A 80 2.62 8.86 -6.81
CA GLU A 80 2.14 10.04 -7.54
C GLU A 80 1.63 9.66 -8.94
N GLU A 81 2.31 8.74 -9.64
CA GLU A 81 1.90 8.26 -10.95
C GLU A 81 0.53 7.59 -10.91
N ILE A 82 0.28 6.68 -9.96
CA ILE A 82 -1.04 6.04 -9.82
C ILE A 82 -2.12 7.05 -9.47
N THR A 83 -1.81 8.10 -8.70
CA THR A 83 -2.75 9.17 -8.39
C THR A 83 -3.17 9.92 -9.66
N GLN A 84 -2.22 10.23 -10.55
CA GLN A 84 -2.49 10.88 -11.83
C GLN A 84 -3.29 9.98 -12.78
N GLN A 85 -3.00 8.66 -12.80
CA GLN A 85 -3.77 7.69 -13.59
C GLN A 85 -5.23 7.65 -13.15
N ILE A 86 -5.49 7.56 -11.84
CA ILE A 86 -6.85 7.57 -11.29
C ILE A 86 -7.55 8.90 -11.60
N GLN A 87 -6.88 10.04 -11.41
CA GLN A 87 -7.45 11.36 -11.71
C GLN A 87 -7.86 11.47 -13.19
N SER A 88 -7.06 10.91 -14.08
CA SER A 88 -7.36 10.91 -15.53
C SER A 88 -8.58 10.06 -15.87
N ALA A 89 -8.74 8.92 -15.19
CA ALA A 89 -9.85 7.99 -15.40
C ALA A 89 -11.14 8.39 -14.65
N ARG A 90 -11.01 9.14 -13.55
CA ARG A 90 -12.11 9.58 -12.68
C ARG A 90 -12.03 11.10 -12.45
N PRO A 91 -12.30 11.92 -13.49
CA PRO A 91 -12.30 13.38 -13.37
C PRO A 91 -13.41 13.91 -12.47
N ASP A 92 -14.38 13.08 -12.11
CA ASP A 92 -15.46 13.34 -11.16
C ASP A 92 -15.00 13.34 -9.69
N LEU A 93 -13.84 12.75 -9.40
CA LEU A 93 -13.24 12.67 -8.06
C LEU A 93 -12.05 13.62 -7.98
N LYS A 94 -11.92 14.32 -6.86
CA LYS A 94 -10.77 15.15 -6.57
C LYS A 94 -9.69 14.32 -5.86
N LEU A 95 -8.56 14.10 -6.52
CA LEU A 95 -7.42 13.38 -5.97
C LEU A 95 -6.36 14.35 -5.40
N PRO A 96 -5.54 13.88 -4.46
CA PRO A 96 -4.48 14.68 -3.86
C PRO A 96 -3.37 14.95 -4.88
N MET A 97 -2.85 16.18 -4.88
CA MET A 97 -1.66 16.54 -5.64
C MET A 97 -0.54 16.96 -4.68
N PRO A 98 0.74 16.67 -4.99
CA PRO A 98 1.84 17.09 -4.16
C PRO A 98 1.84 18.60 -3.90
N ASN A 99 2.08 19.00 -2.65
CA ASN A 99 2.12 20.39 -2.20
C ASN A 99 0.80 21.17 -2.27
N GLU A 100 -0.33 20.51 -2.47
CA GLU A 100 -1.64 21.09 -2.31
C GLU A 100 -2.23 20.74 -0.94
N ASP A 101 -2.64 21.77 -0.18
CA ASP A 101 -3.38 21.61 1.08
C ASP A 101 -4.86 21.89 0.84
N ASP A 102 -5.51 21.00 0.10
CA ASP A 102 -6.91 21.17 -0.27
C ASP A 102 -7.75 19.96 0.20
N PHE A 103 -9.06 20.08 0.08
CA PHE A 103 -9.98 18.96 0.32
C PHE A 103 -9.92 17.97 -0.83
N TYR A 104 -9.77 16.68 -0.53
CA TYR A 104 -9.74 15.59 -1.50
C TYR A 104 -10.90 14.64 -1.29
N ASP A 105 -11.34 14.00 -2.38
CA ASP A 105 -12.33 12.93 -2.33
C ASP A 105 -11.68 11.57 -2.05
N ILE A 106 -10.40 11.38 -2.44
CA ILE A 106 -9.63 10.15 -2.30
C ILE A 106 -8.31 10.46 -1.57
N TYR A 107 -7.84 9.55 -0.74
CA TYR A 107 -6.55 9.64 -0.07
C TYR A 107 -5.60 8.58 -0.62
N VAL A 108 -4.36 8.96 -0.93
CA VAL A 108 -3.37 8.05 -1.51
C VAL A 108 -2.06 8.10 -0.73
N ALA A 109 -1.58 6.92 -0.33
CA ALA A 109 -0.35 6.79 0.46
C ALA A 109 0.47 5.57 0.02
N HIS A 110 1.75 5.58 0.39
CA HIS A 110 2.66 4.45 0.31
C HIS A 110 3.05 3.99 1.72
N CYS A 111 2.95 2.70 1.99
CA CYS A 111 3.42 2.11 3.25
C CYS A 111 4.14 0.80 2.94
N PRO A 112 5.45 0.81 2.72
CA PRO A 112 6.19 -0.37 2.29
C PRO A 112 6.19 -1.45 3.38
N GLU A 113 6.02 -2.72 2.96
CA GLU A 113 6.12 -3.87 3.84
C GLU A 113 7.58 -4.16 4.20
N ARG A 114 7.85 -4.45 5.48
CA ARG A 114 9.19 -4.57 6.04
C ARG A 114 9.40 -5.85 6.87
N VAL A 115 8.51 -6.84 6.76
CA VAL A 115 8.61 -8.07 7.53
C VAL A 115 9.60 -9.06 6.94
N MET A 116 10.16 -9.92 7.79
CA MET A 116 11.03 -11.03 7.40
C MET A 116 10.26 -12.35 7.44
N PRO A 117 10.46 -13.22 6.43
CA PRO A 117 9.88 -14.56 6.45
C PRO A 117 10.27 -15.33 7.71
N GLY A 118 9.30 -16.03 8.31
CA GLY A 118 9.46 -16.80 9.54
C GLY A 118 9.05 -16.07 10.81
N ASN A 119 8.80 -14.76 10.76
CA ASN A 119 8.36 -13.95 11.89
C ASN A 119 7.32 -12.88 11.49
N ILE A 120 6.61 -13.12 10.38
CA ILE A 120 5.73 -12.13 9.75
C ILE A 120 4.65 -11.62 10.70
N LEU A 121 3.93 -12.53 11.39
CA LEU A 121 2.81 -12.13 12.24
C LEU A 121 3.25 -11.23 13.40
N HIS A 122 4.41 -11.50 13.98
CA HIS A 122 4.97 -10.67 15.05
C HIS A 122 5.44 -9.32 14.50
N GLU A 123 6.24 -9.34 13.44
CA GLU A 123 6.80 -8.12 12.86
C GLU A 123 5.74 -7.20 12.22
N LEU A 124 4.64 -7.78 11.73
CA LEU A 124 3.53 -7.00 11.17
C LEU A 124 2.92 -6.05 12.21
N VAL A 125 2.93 -6.46 13.46
CA VAL A 125 2.33 -5.75 14.60
C VAL A 125 3.35 -4.91 15.35
N GLU A 126 4.60 -5.41 15.48
CA GLU A 126 5.62 -4.82 16.35
C GLU A 126 6.67 -3.97 15.61
N ASN A 127 6.75 -4.02 14.28
CA ASN A 127 7.68 -3.17 13.57
C ASN A 127 7.14 -1.75 13.39
N ASP A 128 8.04 -0.77 13.50
CA ASP A 128 7.74 0.61 13.10
C ASP A 128 7.32 0.64 11.63
N ARG A 129 6.32 1.46 11.30
CA ARG A 129 5.86 1.70 9.93
C ARG A 129 6.30 3.06 9.43
N ILE A 130 6.70 3.13 8.17
CA ILE A 130 6.94 4.37 7.45
C ILE A 130 5.74 4.59 6.52
N ILE A 131 5.02 5.69 6.69
CA ILE A 131 3.80 5.99 5.97
C ILE A 131 3.98 7.30 5.23
N GLY A 132 4.12 7.21 3.92
CA GLY A 132 4.27 8.36 3.03
C GLY A 132 2.98 8.69 2.31
N GLY A 133 2.43 9.88 2.53
CA GLY A 133 1.27 10.34 1.78
C GLY A 133 1.65 11.19 0.58
N VAL A 134 0.78 11.23 -0.45
CA VAL A 134 0.89 12.24 -1.51
C VAL A 134 0.78 13.63 -0.88
N THR A 135 -0.05 13.75 0.16
CA THR A 135 -0.13 14.91 1.05
C THR A 135 -0.03 14.46 2.51
N LYS A 136 0.16 15.41 3.44
CA LYS A 136 0.19 15.11 4.88
C LYS A 136 -1.12 14.49 5.36
N GLU A 137 -2.24 14.92 4.82
CA GLU A 137 -3.56 14.37 5.18
C GLU A 137 -3.72 12.93 4.70
N CYS A 138 -3.22 12.60 3.49
CA CYS A 138 -3.17 11.22 3.01
C CYS A 138 -2.37 10.32 3.95
N ALA A 139 -1.20 10.78 4.41
CA ALA A 139 -0.38 10.02 5.36
C ALA A 139 -1.09 9.82 6.70
N LYS A 140 -1.81 10.83 7.21
CA LYS A 140 -2.60 10.71 8.46
C LYS A 140 -3.72 9.71 8.31
N LYS A 141 -4.47 9.75 7.19
CA LYS A 141 -5.57 8.80 6.92
C LYS A 141 -5.07 7.36 6.81
N ALA A 142 -3.96 7.13 6.13
CA ALA A 142 -3.33 5.82 6.10
C ALA A 142 -2.83 5.39 7.50
N LYS A 143 -2.24 6.30 8.27
CA LYS A 143 -1.79 6.03 9.64
C LYS A 143 -2.95 5.55 10.54
N GLU A 144 -4.13 6.16 10.47
CA GLU A 144 -5.32 5.74 11.22
C GLU A 144 -5.65 4.25 10.98
N ILE A 145 -5.41 3.74 9.76
CA ILE A 145 -5.64 2.32 9.42
C ILE A 145 -4.58 1.42 10.07
N TYR A 146 -3.29 1.79 9.98
CA TYR A 146 -2.22 0.98 10.54
C TYR A 146 -2.24 0.96 12.07
N GLU A 147 -2.61 2.05 12.74
CA GLU A 147 -2.72 2.13 14.18
C GLU A 147 -3.81 1.23 14.80
N ILE A 148 -4.68 0.63 13.96
CA ILE A 148 -5.65 -0.39 14.42
C ILE A 148 -4.91 -1.65 14.91
N PHE A 149 -3.77 -2.00 14.32
CA PHE A 149 -3.07 -3.26 14.61
C PHE A 149 -1.57 -3.12 14.86
N VAL A 150 -0.95 -2.01 14.50
CA VAL A 150 0.48 -1.74 14.75
C VAL A 150 0.65 -1.15 16.14
N HIS A 151 1.44 -1.81 17.00
CA HIS A 151 1.68 -1.38 18.37
C HIS A 151 2.81 -0.36 18.48
N ASN A 152 3.74 -0.37 17.52
CA ASN A 152 4.88 0.51 17.50
C ASN A 152 4.62 1.79 16.68
N LYS A 153 5.69 2.53 16.37
CA LYS A 153 5.57 3.86 15.75
C LYS A 153 5.12 3.80 14.29
N CYS A 154 4.14 4.61 13.95
CA CYS A 154 3.79 4.95 12.58
C CYS A 154 4.37 6.34 12.26
N VAL A 155 5.50 6.35 11.54
CA VAL A 155 6.23 7.58 11.18
C VAL A 155 5.66 8.14 9.88
N ILE A 156 5.17 9.36 9.93
CA ILE A 156 4.62 10.07 8.76
C ILE A 156 5.74 10.76 7.98
N THR A 157 5.69 10.61 6.65
CA THR A 157 6.56 11.30 5.70
C THR A 157 5.81 11.57 4.39
N ASP A 158 6.48 12.04 3.34
CA ASP A 158 5.96 12.09 1.97
C ASP A 158 6.12 10.73 1.25
N ALA A 159 5.34 10.53 0.18
CA ALA A 159 5.31 9.25 -0.55
C ALA A 159 6.68 8.87 -1.11
N ARG A 160 7.41 9.83 -1.72
CA ARG A 160 8.74 9.58 -2.31
C ARG A 160 9.76 9.13 -1.28
N THR A 161 9.74 9.74 -0.10
CA THR A 161 10.62 9.35 1.02
C THR A 161 10.31 7.93 1.49
N ALA A 162 9.04 7.55 1.62
CA ALA A 162 8.64 6.19 2.02
C ALA A 162 9.06 5.15 0.97
N GLU A 163 8.87 5.43 -0.31
CA GLU A 163 9.33 4.59 -1.42
C GLU A 163 10.85 4.41 -1.40
N LEU A 164 11.60 5.51 -1.25
CA LEU A 164 13.07 5.48 -1.18
C LEU A 164 13.57 4.66 0.01
N CYS A 165 12.95 4.80 1.18
CA CYS A 165 13.32 4.03 2.38
C CYS A 165 13.33 2.52 2.11
N LYS A 166 12.31 2.00 1.42
CA LYS A 166 12.24 0.57 1.06
C LYS A 166 13.36 0.15 0.12
N LEU A 167 13.68 0.95 -0.88
CA LEU A 167 14.74 0.67 -1.83
C LEU A 167 16.11 0.66 -1.16
N VAL A 168 16.37 1.62 -0.27
CA VAL A 168 17.61 1.69 0.51
C VAL A 168 17.75 0.49 1.43
N GLU A 169 16.70 0.07 2.14
CA GLU A 169 16.72 -1.12 2.99
C GLU A 169 17.01 -2.39 2.21
N ASN A 170 16.39 -2.56 1.03
CA ASN A 170 16.65 -3.71 0.17
C ASN A 170 18.12 -3.71 -0.30
N SER A 171 18.61 -2.57 -0.81
CA SER A 171 20.01 -2.43 -1.24
C SER A 171 21.00 -2.71 -0.11
N TYR A 172 20.71 -2.24 1.10
CA TYR A 172 21.55 -2.51 2.28
C TYR A 172 21.63 -4.01 2.60
N ARG A 173 20.51 -4.72 2.49
CA ARG A 173 20.48 -6.19 2.70
C ARG A 173 21.23 -6.95 1.62
N ASP A 174 21.17 -6.50 0.37
CA ASP A 174 21.84 -7.15 -0.75
C ASP A 174 23.36 -6.98 -0.69
N VAL A 175 23.86 -5.88 -0.11
CA VAL A 175 25.30 -5.60 0.00
C VAL A 175 25.94 -6.26 1.22
N ASN A 176 25.20 -6.54 2.29
CA ASN A 176 25.68 -7.13 3.54
C ASN A 176 25.27 -8.61 3.71
#